data_764b4bf8969d2fd2d6b1ba67d7495229
#
_entry.id   764b4bf8969d2fd2d6b1ba67d7495229
#
_cell.length_a   1.000
_cell.length_b   1.000
_cell.length_c   1.000
_cell.angle_alpha   90.00
_cell.angle_beta   90.00
_cell.angle_gamma   90.00
#
_symmetry.space_group_name_H-M   'P 1'
#
loop_
_entity.id
_entity.type
_entity.pdbx_description
1 polymer ?
#
loop_
_entity_poly.entity_id
_entity_poly.type
_entity_poly.pdbx_seq_one_letter_code
_entity_poly.pdbx_strand_id
1 'polypeptide(L)'
;MSYTFQGYRRPDGKFGARNLVAVIPTTICANDVAQAICRQIQGTIGYFHHQGCCQLPSDLKRVTEVLIDLGLSANVGAALIVSLGCEGPDHQRVYETIKASGKPCEIIHIQELGGTSAGIQAGMDAAQRLVMQISGQQRETCDISNLTMAIKCGGSDTTSGMASNCVIGYVADRLVDLGATVIFGETTEFIGGEHLVADKLVDLGATVVFGETTEFLGGEHILANRAVGGPDGPVAKKIYEIVERMENRAKAIGEDMRGGQPTPGNIAGGLSSIEEKSLGAIVKSGHRPIQGVLEYTDRITDQKGLWIKDTPGREPEILTGMAATGAQVLMFSTGRGAPLGFCSMPVIKICGNPITYARMSHDMDLNAGRIITGEKTIEQVGEEAFEMLLKVLSGQMTKNEALSYFGSIDIYCLGPVI
;
A
#
# COMPACT_ATOMS: atom_id res chain seq x y z
N MET A 1 27.45 -4.28 6.14
CA MET A 1 26.72 -4.97 7.25
C MET A 1 25.43 -5.51 6.67
N SER A 2 25.09 -6.78 6.92
CA SER A 2 23.80 -7.35 6.52
C SER A 2 22.75 -6.95 7.58
N TYR A 3 21.65 -6.34 7.15
CA TYR A 3 20.50 -6.04 8.01
C TYR A 3 19.47 -7.15 7.85
N THR A 4 18.90 -7.60 8.95
CA THR A 4 17.93 -8.70 8.99
C THR A 4 16.71 -8.33 9.81
N PHE A 5 15.61 -9.04 9.57
CA PHE A 5 14.41 -8.99 10.39
C PHE A 5 13.89 -10.42 10.67
N GLN A 6 12.98 -10.56 11.63
CA GLN A 6 12.37 -11.84 11.98
C GLN A 6 11.01 -11.95 11.27
N GLY A 7 10.92 -12.77 10.22
CA GLY A 7 9.73 -12.93 9.38
C GLY A 7 9.20 -14.35 9.34
N TYR A 8 7.95 -14.51 8.91
CA TYR A 8 7.32 -15.80 8.67
C TYR A 8 7.55 -16.25 7.23
N ARG A 9 8.30 -17.33 7.03
CA ARG A 9 8.59 -17.87 5.71
C ARG A 9 7.32 -18.43 5.06
N ARG A 10 7.12 -18.13 3.77
CA ARG A 10 6.02 -18.65 2.96
C ARG A 10 6.50 -19.74 2.00
N PRO A 11 5.58 -20.58 1.47
CA PRO A 11 5.95 -21.63 0.52
C PRO A 11 6.66 -21.12 -0.74
N ASP A 12 6.35 -19.92 -1.19
CA ASP A 12 6.99 -19.24 -2.33
C ASP A 12 8.37 -18.61 -1.99
N GLY A 13 8.88 -18.84 -0.77
CA GLY A 13 10.15 -18.31 -0.29
C GLY A 13 10.11 -16.87 0.23
N LYS A 14 8.99 -16.15 0.12
CA LYS A 14 8.82 -14.80 0.68
C LYS A 14 8.66 -14.84 2.20
N PHE A 15 8.85 -13.67 2.84
CA PHE A 15 8.76 -13.54 4.29
C PHE A 15 7.70 -12.51 4.68
N GLY A 16 6.75 -12.91 5.54
CA GLY A 16 5.74 -12.00 6.08
C GLY A 16 6.16 -11.38 7.41
N ALA A 17 5.87 -10.10 7.61
CA ALA A 17 6.00 -9.42 8.90
C ALA A 17 4.88 -9.81 9.88
N ARG A 18 3.80 -10.42 9.37
CA ARG A 18 2.64 -10.92 10.12
C ARG A 18 2.29 -12.35 9.67
N ASN A 19 1.47 -13.03 10.47
CA ASN A 19 0.99 -14.38 10.19
C ASN A 19 -0.52 -14.46 10.44
N LEU A 20 -1.29 -13.98 9.47
CA LEU A 20 -2.73 -13.73 9.60
C LEU A 20 -3.53 -14.72 8.76
N VAL A 21 -4.74 -15.06 9.20
CA VAL A 21 -5.75 -15.72 8.37
C VAL A 21 -6.62 -14.64 7.72
N ALA A 22 -6.57 -14.51 6.40
CA ALA A 22 -7.41 -13.58 5.66
C ALA A 22 -8.78 -14.19 5.39
N VAL A 23 -9.85 -13.54 5.84
CA VAL A 23 -11.23 -13.84 5.48
C VAL A 23 -11.60 -12.92 4.31
N ILE A 24 -11.82 -13.49 3.14
CA ILE A 24 -11.95 -12.79 1.86
C ILE A 24 -13.37 -12.95 1.33
N PRO A 25 -14.30 -12.01 1.62
CA PRO A 25 -15.57 -11.96 0.93
C PRO A 25 -15.35 -11.62 -0.55
N THR A 26 -16.00 -12.33 -1.46
CA THR A 26 -15.86 -12.12 -2.92
C THR A 26 -16.83 -11.10 -3.47
N THR A 27 -17.79 -10.65 -2.64
CA THR A 27 -18.77 -9.60 -2.95
C THR A 27 -19.19 -8.87 -1.68
N ILE A 28 -19.67 -7.64 -1.83
CA ILE A 28 -20.23 -6.84 -0.72
C ILE A 28 -21.28 -7.59 0.11
N CYS A 29 -22.12 -8.41 -0.54
CA CYS A 29 -23.18 -9.18 0.13
C CYS A 29 -22.65 -10.26 1.09
N ALA A 30 -21.40 -10.65 1.00
CA ALA A 30 -20.75 -11.62 1.88
C ALA A 30 -20.01 -10.94 3.06
N ASN A 31 -19.92 -9.62 3.09
CA ASN A 31 -19.16 -8.88 4.11
C ASN A 31 -19.63 -9.16 5.53
N ASP A 32 -20.94 -9.17 5.79
CA ASP A 32 -21.48 -9.32 7.15
C ASP A 32 -21.18 -10.73 7.70
N VAL A 33 -21.24 -11.76 6.85
CA VAL A 33 -20.82 -13.13 7.22
C VAL A 33 -19.33 -13.16 7.54
N ALA A 34 -18.49 -12.61 6.67
CA ALA A 34 -17.05 -12.52 6.88
C ALA A 34 -16.69 -11.72 8.15
N GLN A 35 -17.41 -10.62 8.41
CA GLN A 35 -17.22 -9.80 9.61
C GLN A 35 -17.60 -10.55 10.88
N ALA A 36 -18.71 -11.31 10.86
CA ALA A 36 -19.14 -12.12 11.99
C ALA A 36 -18.08 -13.18 12.33
N ILE A 37 -17.49 -13.83 11.31
CA ILE A 37 -16.38 -14.80 11.48
C ILE A 37 -15.17 -14.12 12.14
N CYS A 38 -14.74 -12.97 11.61
CA CYS A 38 -13.58 -12.25 12.14
C CYS A 38 -13.75 -11.76 13.57
N ARG A 39 -14.98 -11.42 13.98
CA ARG A 39 -15.27 -11.01 15.36
C ARG A 39 -15.16 -12.15 16.37
N GLN A 40 -15.37 -13.41 15.94
CA GLN A 40 -15.38 -14.58 16.81
C GLN A 40 -14.02 -15.30 16.83
N ILE A 41 -13.29 -15.31 15.72
CA ILE A 41 -12.06 -16.09 15.58
C ILE A 41 -10.84 -15.16 15.61
N GLN A 42 -10.11 -15.18 16.73
CA GLN A 42 -8.88 -14.42 16.90
C GLN A 42 -7.79 -14.87 15.91
N GLY A 43 -6.99 -13.94 15.41
CA GLY A 43 -5.95 -14.23 14.40
C GLY A 43 -6.44 -14.11 12.96
N THR A 44 -7.72 -13.76 12.77
CA THR A 44 -8.29 -13.46 11.46
C THR A 44 -8.31 -11.96 11.19
N ILE A 45 -8.25 -11.61 9.89
CA ILE A 45 -8.55 -10.26 9.38
C ILE A 45 -9.51 -10.36 8.19
N GLY A 46 -10.35 -9.36 7.99
CA GLY A 46 -11.33 -9.36 6.90
C GLY A 46 -10.99 -8.31 5.82
N TYR A 47 -11.10 -8.70 4.56
CA TYR A 47 -10.98 -7.79 3.43
C TYR A 47 -12.36 -7.29 2.97
N PHE A 48 -13.07 -6.58 3.85
CA PHE A 48 -14.43 -6.06 3.56
C PHE A 48 -14.35 -4.97 2.51
N HIS A 49 -15.10 -5.13 1.40
CA HIS A 49 -15.09 -4.21 0.28
C HIS A 49 -16.50 -4.01 -0.31
N HIS A 50 -16.66 -2.97 -1.14
CA HIS A 50 -17.96 -2.57 -1.70
C HIS A 50 -18.21 -3.08 -3.13
N GLN A 51 -17.33 -3.92 -3.67
CA GLN A 51 -17.37 -4.43 -5.04
C GLN A 51 -17.99 -5.84 -5.15
N GLY A 52 -18.09 -6.37 -6.37
CA GLY A 52 -18.39 -7.77 -6.64
C GLY A 52 -19.77 -8.06 -7.22
N CYS A 53 -20.58 -7.03 -7.50
CA CYS A 53 -21.91 -7.20 -8.11
C CYS A 53 -22.20 -6.04 -9.08
N CYS A 54 -22.93 -6.31 -10.17
CA CYS A 54 -23.38 -5.31 -11.15
C CYS A 54 -22.25 -4.39 -11.66
N GLN A 55 -21.15 -4.98 -12.09
CA GLN A 55 -19.98 -4.30 -12.64
C GLN A 55 -19.67 -4.79 -14.06
N LEU A 56 -18.92 -3.96 -14.81
CA LEU A 56 -18.42 -4.34 -16.13
C LEU A 56 -17.38 -5.49 -16.02
N PRO A 57 -17.27 -6.37 -17.05
CA PRO A 57 -16.36 -7.52 -17.00
C PRO A 57 -14.91 -7.17 -16.70
N SER A 58 -14.42 -6.01 -17.17
CA SER A 58 -13.06 -5.54 -16.88
C SER A 58 -12.85 -5.24 -15.38
N ASP A 59 -13.85 -4.69 -14.71
CA ASP A 59 -13.79 -4.40 -13.28
C ASP A 59 -13.98 -5.66 -12.43
N LEU A 60 -14.86 -6.58 -12.84
CA LEU A 60 -14.99 -7.90 -12.19
C LEU A 60 -13.66 -8.67 -12.24
N LYS A 61 -12.97 -8.63 -13.39
CA LYS A 61 -11.62 -9.20 -13.52
C LYS A 61 -10.64 -8.52 -12.56
N ARG A 62 -10.66 -7.19 -12.49
CA ARG A 62 -9.81 -6.40 -11.59
C ARG A 62 -10.06 -6.77 -10.13
N VAL A 63 -11.31 -6.88 -9.71
CA VAL A 63 -11.68 -7.33 -8.35
C VAL A 63 -11.12 -8.73 -8.08
N THR A 64 -11.30 -9.67 -9.00
CA THR A 64 -10.77 -11.03 -8.88
C THR A 64 -9.26 -11.04 -8.68
N GLU A 65 -8.49 -10.30 -9.51
CA GLU A 65 -7.01 -10.21 -9.39
C GLU A 65 -6.59 -9.62 -8.05
N VAL A 66 -7.19 -8.52 -7.63
CA VAL A 66 -6.86 -7.87 -6.34
C VAL A 66 -7.12 -8.80 -5.16
N LEU A 67 -8.25 -9.53 -5.14
CA LEU A 67 -8.56 -10.48 -4.06
C LEU A 67 -7.55 -11.66 -4.04
N ILE A 68 -7.13 -12.15 -5.20
CA ILE A 68 -6.06 -13.14 -5.33
C ILE A 68 -4.77 -12.59 -4.71
N ASP A 69 -4.34 -11.40 -5.11
CA ASP A 69 -3.07 -10.80 -4.68
C ASP A 69 -3.04 -10.48 -3.20
N LEU A 70 -4.16 -10.01 -2.63
CA LEU A 70 -4.31 -9.85 -1.18
C LEU A 70 -4.18 -11.18 -0.44
N GLY A 71 -4.76 -12.27 -0.94
CA GLY A 71 -4.62 -13.61 -0.39
C GLY A 71 -3.19 -14.17 -0.51
N LEU A 72 -2.49 -13.79 -1.58
CA LEU A 72 -1.10 -14.15 -1.83
C LEU A 72 -0.08 -13.28 -1.05
N SER A 73 -0.53 -12.20 -0.36
CA SER A 73 0.35 -11.35 0.46
C SER A 73 1.21 -12.19 1.41
N ALA A 74 2.49 -11.83 1.57
CA ALA A 74 3.40 -12.54 2.48
C ALA A 74 2.94 -12.45 3.95
N ASN A 75 2.18 -11.41 4.33
CA ASN A 75 1.62 -11.26 5.68
C ASN A 75 0.44 -12.20 5.97
N VAL A 76 -0.13 -12.80 4.92
CA VAL A 76 -1.22 -13.80 5.01
C VAL A 76 -0.63 -15.21 5.04
N GLY A 77 -0.85 -15.92 6.15
CA GLY A 77 -0.42 -17.31 6.33
C GLY A 77 -1.42 -18.31 5.78
N ALA A 78 -2.72 -17.98 5.83
CA ALA A 78 -3.83 -18.81 5.31
C ALA A 78 -4.99 -17.93 4.88
N ALA A 79 -5.91 -18.44 4.06
CA ALA A 79 -7.07 -17.71 3.57
C ALA A 79 -8.36 -18.51 3.66
N LEU A 80 -9.46 -17.85 4.03
CA LEU A 80 -10.83 -18.33 3.93
C LEU A 80 -11.59 -17.47 2.93
N ILE A 81 -12.04 -18.06 1.83
CA ILE A 81 -12.87 -17.41 0.83
C ILE A 81 -14.33 -17.53 1.24
N VAL A 82 -15.05 -16.41 1.26
CA VAL A 82 -16.49 -16.36 1.59
C VAL A 82 -17.25 -15.92 0.35
N SER A 83 -17.76 -16.90 -0.39
CA SER A 83 -18.58 -16.71 -1.58
C SER A 83 -20.06 -16.59 -1.21
N LEU A 84 -20.78 -15.69 -1.88
CA LEU A 84 -22.25 -15.67 -1.78
C LEU A 84 -22.87 -16.81 -2.60
N GLY A 85 -22.39 -17.01 -3.83
CA GLY A 85 -22.88 -18.00 -4.81
C GLY A 85 -23.46 -17.41 -6.10
N CYS A 86 -23.63 -16.07 -6.19
CA CYS A 86 -24.14 -15.39 -7.39
C CYS A 86 -23.35 -14.10 -7.73
N GLU A 87 -22.16 -13.95 -7.19
CA GLU A 87 -21.27 -12.83 -7.43
C GLU A 87 -20.63 -12.83 -8.81
N GLY A 88 -20.16 -11.66 -9.25
CA GLY A 88 -19.48 -11.49 -10.53
C GLY A 88 -17.99 -11.87 -10.55
N PRO A 89 -17.19 -11.62 -9.49
CA PRO A 89 -15.81 -12.09 -9.42
C PRO A 89 -15.72 -13.62 -9.43
N ASP A 90 -14.66 -14.13 -10.04
CA ASP A 90 -14.41 -15.58 -10.14
C ASP A 90 -13.85 -16.11 -8.80
N HIS A 91 -14.75 -16.44 -7.88
CA HIS A 91 -14.43 -16.95 -6.54
C HIS A 91 -13.66 -18.29 -6.57
N GLN A 92 -13.95 -19.13 -7.57
CA GLN A 92 -13.26 -20.40 -7.73
C GLN A 92 -11.79 -20.17 -8.11
N ARG A 93 -11.53 -19.26 -9.03
CA ARG A 93 -10.17 -18.86 -9.42
C ARG A 93 -9.42 -18.23 -8.24
N VAL A 94 -10.07 -17.39 -7.42
CA VAL A 94 -9.47 -16.84 -6.19
C VAL A 94 -9.01 -17.96 -5.27
N TYR A 95 -9.89 -18.93 -4.99
CA TYR A 95 -9.58 -20.08 -4.14
C TYR A 95 -8.44 -20.94 -4.71
N GLU A 96 -8.55 -21.35 -5.97
CA GLU A 96 -7.59 -22.25 -6.60
C GLU A 96 -6.19 -21.62 -6.69
N THR A 97 -6.12 -20.33 -7.04
CA THR A 97 -4.83 -19.63 -7.17
C THR A 97 -4.13 -19.49 -5.83
N ILE A 98 -4.87 -19.12 -4.77
CA ILE A 98 -4.28 -19.00 -3.43
C ILE A 98 -3.85 -20.39 -2.93
N LYS A 99 -4.67 -21.40 -3.10
CA LYS A 99 -4.35 -22.79 -2.73
C LYS A 99 -3.13 -23.34 -3.48
N ALA A 100 -3.01 -23.04 -4.76
CA ALA A 100 -1.88 -23.47 -5.59
C ALA A 100 -0.55 -22.84 -5.16
N SER A 101 -0.56 -21.72 -4.40
CA SER A 101 0.64 -21.13 -3.81
C SER A 101 1.23 -21.94 -2.64
N GLY A 102 0.54 -23.01 -2.21
CA GLY A 102 0.91 -23.83 -1.07
C GLY A 102 0.41 -23.31 0.28
N LYS A 103 -0.32 -22.19 0.32
CA LYS A 103 -0.96 -21.70 1.55
C LYS A 103 -2.19 -22.51 1.88
N PRO A 104 -2.48 -22.79 3.17
CA PRO A 104 -3.78 -23.32 3.59
C PRO A 104 -4.89 -22.38 3.12
N CYS A 105 -5.88 -22.93 2.41
CA CYS A 105 -6.99 -22.17 1.86
C CYS A 105 -8.27 -23.00 1.88
N GLU A 106 -9.36 -22.44 2.43
CA GLU A 106 -10.70 -23.01 2.43
C GLU A 106 -11.68 -22.06 1.76
N ILE A 107 -12.83 -22.57 1.28
CA ILE A 107 -13.92 -21.78 0.70
C ILE A 107 -15.25 -22.24 1.28
N ILE A 108 -16.17 -21.29 1.51
CA ILE A 108 -17.57 -21.54 1.84
C ILE A 108 -18.48 -20.81 0.87
N HIS A 109 -19.65 -21.39 0.60
CA HIS A 109 -20.70 -20.83 -0.27
C HIS A 109 -21.97 -20.60 0.53
N ILE A 110 -22.31 -19.33 0.82
CA ILE A 110 -23.41 -18.96 1.72
C ILE A 110 -24.73 -19.53 1.24
N GLN A 111 -25.05 -19.42 -0.06
CA GLN A 111 -26.32 -19.91 -0.62
C GLN A 111 -26.44 -21.42 -0.57
N GLU A 112 -25.37 -22.16 -0.87
CA GLU A 112 -25.34 -23.63 -0.81
C GLU A 112 -25.48 -24.17 0.61
N LEU A 113 -24.94 -23.45 1.60
CA LEU A 113 -25.05 -23.80 3.03
C LEU A 113 -26.44 -23.53 3.63
N GLY A 114 -27.32 -22.88 2.89
CA GLY A 114 -28.67 -22.54 3.36
C GLY A 114 -28.80 -21.17 4.02
N GLY A 115 -27.84 -20.28 3.78
CA GLY A 115 -27.93 -18.87 4.15
C GLY A 115 -26.98 -18.42 5.25
N THR A 116 -27.24 -17.24 5.80
CA THR A 116 -26.30 -16.48 6.64
C THR A 116 -25.88 -17.24 7.90
N SER A 117 -26.81 -17.80 8.68
CA SER A 117 -26.48 -18.47 9.96
C SER A 117 -25.60 -19.70 9.75
N ALA A 118 -25.93 -20.53 8.77
CA ALA A 118 -25.12 -21.71 8.41
C ALA A 118 -23.76 -21.32 7.81
N GLY A 119 -23.72 -20.25 7.00
CA GLY A 119 -22.49 -19.68 6.46
C GLY A 119 -21.56 -19.16 7.55
N ILE A 120 -22.08 -18.45 8.56
CA ILE A 120 -21.29 -17.99 9.70
C ILE A 120 -20.70 -19.18 10.46
N GLN A 121 -21.52 -20.18 10.79
CA GLN A 121 -21.02 -21.35 11.54
C GLN A 121 -19.94 -22.11 10.79
N ALA A 122 -20.19 -22.44 9.51
CA ALA A 122 -19.22 -23.14 8.67
C ALA A 122 -17.92 -22.33 8.50
N GLY A 123 -18.06 -21.01 8.33
CA GLY A 123 -16.92 -20.10 8.22
C GLY A 123 -16.10 -20.00 9.50
N MET A 124 -16.73 -19.99 10.68
CA MET A 124 -16.05 -20.03 11.96
C MET A 124 -15.25 -21.33 12.14
N ASP A 125 -15.85 -22.46 11.81
CA ASP A 125 -15.19 -23.78 11.89
C ASP A 125 -13.97 -23.84 10.95
N ALA A 126 -14.10 -23.32 9.71
CA ALA A 126 -13.01 -23.23 8.74
C ALA A 126 -11.91 -22.27 9.21
N ALA A 127 -12.27 -21.06 9.63
CA ALA A 127 -11.31 -20.08 10.13
C ALA A 127 -10.53 -20.59 11.35
N GLN A 128 -11.20 -21.29 12.28
CA GLN A 128 -10.55 -21.90 13.44
C GLN A 128 -9.51 -22.93 13.01
N ARG A 129 -9.86 -23.85 12.08
CA ARG A 129 -8.89 -24.83 11.54
C ARG A 129 -7.68 -24.15 10.93
N LEU A 130 -7.89 -23.11 10.11
CA LEU A 130 -6.81 -22.37 9.46
C LEU A 130 -5.91 -21.65 10.46
N VAL A 131 -6.49 -20.99 11.47
CA VAL A 131 -5.71 -20.34 12.55
C VAL A 131 -4.87 -21.35 13.30
N MET A 132 -5.45 -22.49 13.70
CA MET A 132 -4.72 -23.56 14.39
C MET A 132 -3.57 -24.12 13.55
N GLN A 133 -3.79 -24.27 12.23
CA GLN A 133 -2.78 -24.80 11.31
C GLN A 133 -1.55 -23.89 11.20
N ILE A 134 -1.72 -22.56 11.21
CA ILE A 134 -0.61 -21.61 11.06
C ILE A 134 -0.05 -21.11 12.40
N SER A 135 -0.74 -21.33 13.53
CA SER A 135 -0.35 -20.80 14.85
C SER A 135 1.00 -21.33 15.35
N GLY A 136 1.41 -22.52 14.92
CA GLY A 136 2.71 -23.12 15.27
C GLY A 136 3.90 -22.62 14.44
N GLN A 137 3.68 -21.79 13.41
CA GLN A 137 4.76 -21.26 12.60
C GLN A 137 5.65 -20.31 13.41
N GLN A 138 6.96 -20.49 13.28
CA GLN A 138 7.95 -19.64 13.95
C GLN A 138 8.50 -18.60 12.99
N ARG A 139 8.97 -17.47 13.54
CA ARG A 139 9.71 -16.47 12.77
C ARG A 139 11.12 -16.98 12.48
N GLU A 140 11.62 -16.68 11.31
CA GLU A 140 12.98 -17.00 10.86
C GLU A 140 13.73 -15.70 10.53
N THR A 141 15.06 -15.73 10.63
CA THR A 141 15.91 -14.60 10.22
C THR A 141 15.85 -14.44 8.71
N CYS A 142 15.49 -13.27 8.27
CA CYS A 142 15.36 -12.90 6.86
C CYS A 142 16.26 -11.71 6.54
N ASP A 143 16.99 -11.77 5.42
CA ASP A 143 17.76 -10.64 4.94
C ASP A 143 16.82 -9.52 4.44
N ILE A 144 17.19 -8.26 4.71
CA ILE A 144 16.39 -7.09 4.36
C ILE A 144 16.13 -6.96 2.85
N SER A 145 16.97 -7.55 2.01
CA SER A 145 16.78 -7.59 0.55
C SER A 145 15.49 -8.31 0.12
N ASN A 146 14.87 -9.11 1.01
CA ASN A 146 13.57 -9.75 0.76
C ASN A 146 12.38 -8.85 1.11
N LEU A 147 12.63 -7.64 1.61
CA LEU A 147 11.57 -6.69 1.93
C LEU A 147 11.01 -6.04 0.67
N THR A 148 9.69 -5.92 0.63
CA THR A 148 8.95 -5.00 -0.24
C THR A 148 8.23 -3.99 0.66
N MET A 149 8.65 -2.73 0.62
CA MET A 149 8.06 -1.63 1.39
C MET A 149 7.25 -0.72 0.47
N ALA A 150 6.04 -0.37 0.88
CA ALA A 150 5.25 0.67 0.24
C ALA A 150 5.43 2.02 0.92
N ILE A 151 5.24 3.08 0.17
CA ILE A 151 5.27 4.46 0.67
C ILE A 151 4.01 5.20 0.23
N LYS A 152 3.44 6.01 1.14
CA LYS A 152 2.29 6.87 0.89
C LYS A 152 2.35 8.15 1.72
N CYS A 153 1.65 9.22 1.31
CA CYS A 153 1.28 10.31 2.21
C CYS A 153 -0.25 10.55 2.22
N GLY A 154 -0.71 11.24 3.25
CA GLY A 154 -2.11 11.66 3.37
C GLY A 154 -2.26 12.73 4.43
N GLY A 155 -3.23 13.65 4.23
CA GLY A 155 -3.33 14.82 5.08
C GLY A 155 -2.06 15.67 5.01
N SER A 156 -1.51 15.88 3.82
CA SER A 156 -0.26 16.62 3.61
C SER A 156 -0.43 18.11 3.93
N ASP A 157 0.61 18.69 4.48
CA ASP A 157 0.82 20.13 4.68
C ASP A 157 2.27 20.50 4.31
N THR A 158 2.67 21.76 4.45
CA THR A 158 4.05 22.21 4.14
C THR A 158 5.10 21.46 4.92
N THR A 159 4.82 21.04 6.16
CA THR A 159 5.78 20.29 7.00
C THR A 159 5.99 18.86 6.51
N SER A 160 5.04 18.31 5.76
CA SER A 160 5.20 16.99 5.13
C SER A 160 6.38 16.99 4.15
N GLY A 161 6.43 17.97 3.25
CA GLY A 161 7.53 18.14 2.28
C GLY A 161 8.88 18.39 2.95
N MET A 162 8.88 19.20 4.01
CA MET A 162 10.11 19.64 4.68
C MET A 162 10.69 18.61 5.68
N ALA A 163 9.89 17.69 6.20
CA ALA A 163 10.30 16.76 7.24
C ALA A 163 9.92 15.30 6.95
N SER A 164 8.65 14.90 7.05
CA SER A 164 8.29 13.48 7.01
C SER A 164 8.57 12.81 5.66
N ASN A 165 8.42 13.53 4.55
CA ASN A 165 8.76 13.02 3.22
C ASN A 165 10.28 12.79 3.08
N CYS A 166 11.11 13.72 3.58
CA CYS A 166 12.57 13.58 3.58
C CYS A 166 13.04 12.37 4.40
N VAL A 167 12.41 12.12 5.55
CA VAL A 167 12.70 10.95 6.40
C VAL A 167 12.37 9.65 5.66
N ILE A 168 11.22 9.58 5.00
CA ILE A 168 10.83 8.40 4.21
C ILE A 168 11.78 8.21 3.03
N GLY A 169 12.15 9.29 2.32
CA GLY A 169 13.11 9.24 1.23
C GLY A 169 14.48 8.71 1.66
N TYR A 170 14.97 9.13 2.83
CA TYR A 170 16.19 8.60 3.43
C TYR A 170 16.10 7.07 3.65
N VAL A 171 15.00 6.60 4.24
CA VAL A 171 14.79 5.16 4.47
C VAL A 171 14.65 4.41 3.14
N ALA A 172 13.96 4.98 2.15
CA ALA A 172 13.79 4.40 0.83
C ALA A 172 15.15 4.18 0.14
N ASP A 173 15.99 5.21 0.07
CA ASP A 173 17.34 5.12 -0.52
C ASP A 173 18.17 4.05 0.18
N ARG A 174 18.15 4.03 1.51
CA ARG A 174 18.89 3.05 2.30
C ARG A 174 18.42 1.61 2.07
N LEU A 175 17.12 1.37 2.03
CA LEU A 175 16.57 0.04 1.75
C LEU A 175 16.97 -0.45 0.37
N VAL A 176 16.94 0.44 -0.58
CA VAL A 176 17.33 0.16 -1.95
C VAL A 176 18.82 -0.21 -2.04
N ASP A 177 19.70 0.53 -1.39
CA ASP A 177 21.13 0.22 -1.30
C ASP A 177 21.40 -1.13 -0.62
N LEU A 178 20.47 -1.60 0.22
CA LEU A 178 20.51 -2.93 0.85
C LEU A 178 19.83 -4.04 0.01
N GLY A 179 19.40 -3.74 -1.23
CA GLY A 179 18.79 -4.70 -2.15
C GLY A 179 17.33 -5.02 -1.87
N ALA A 180 16.66 -4.25 -1.00
CA ALA A 180 15.23 -4.37 -0.75
C ALA A 180 14.39 -3.75 -1.87
N THR A 181 13.08 -3.98 -1.86
CA THR A 181 12.11 -3.36 -2.76
C THR A 181 11.31 -2.32 -2.01
N VAL A 182 11.17 -1.12 -2.57
CA VAL A 182 10.34 -0.04 -2.00
C VAL A 182 9.28 0.39 -3.02
N ILE A 183 8.00 0.46 -2.60
CA ILE A 183 6.85 0.81 -3.43
C ILE A 183 6.30 2.16 -2.97
N PHE A 184 6.26 3.14 -3.87
CA PHE A 184 5.73 4.46 -3.59
C PHE A 184 4.37 4.67 -4.27
N GLY A 185 3.39 5.13 -3.50
CA GLY A 185 2.07 5.49 -4.01
C GLY A 185 1.73 6.93 -3.72
N GLU A 186 1.47 7.70 -4.73
CA GLU A 186 0.81 9.02 -4.77
C GLU A 186 1.26 9.85 -5.99
N THR A 187 0.34 10.14 -6.90
CA THR A 187 0.64 10.81 -8.17
C THR A 187 0.39 12.33 -8.15
N THR A 188 -0.29 12.89 -7.14
CA THR A 188 -0.71 14.31 -7.11
C THR A 188 0.36 15.30 -6.65
N GLU A 189 1.58 14.88 -6.39
CA GLU A 189 2.57 15.71 -5.69
C GLU A 189 3.84 16.02 -6.51
N PHE A 190 3.78 16.16 -7.87
CA PHE A 190 4.99 16.24 -8.69
C PHE A 190 5.14 17.47 -9.60
N ILE A 191 4.35 18.51 -9.46
CA ILE A 191 4.32 19.63 -10.39
C ILE A 191 5.25 20.78 -9.96
N GLY A 192 6.26 21.14 -10.78
CA GLY A 192 7.01 22.42 -10.72
C GLY A 192 8.46 22.42 -10.19
N GLY A 193 9.09 21.28 -9.80
CA GLY A 193 10.45 21.19 -9.24
C GLY A 193 11.54 20.60 -10.15
N GLU A 194 11.50 20.90 -11.37
CA GLU A 194 12.11 20.24 -12.52
C GLU A 194 13.64 20.17 -12.54
N HIS A 195 14.31 21.06 -11.88
CA HIS A 195 15.75 21.31 -12.10
C HIS A 195 16.66 20.94 -10.92
N LEU A 196 16.13 20.42 -9.82
CA LEU A 196 16.93 20.22 -8.60
C LEU A 196 17.52 18.81 -8.42
N VAL A 197 17.20 17.82 -9.26
CA VAL A 197 17.54 16.40 -8.99
C VAL A 197 18.32 15.69 -10.12
N ALA A 198 18.61 16.33 -11.25
CA ALA A 198 19.09 15.63 -12.45
C ALA A 198 20.51 15.03 -12.40
N ASP A 199 21.44 15.54 -11.58
CA ASP A 199 22.88 15.33 -11.84
C ASP A 199 23.65 14.32 -10.97
N LYS A 200 23.04 13.61 -10.02
CA LYS A 200 23.85 12.79 -9.06
C LYS A 200 23.52 11.29 -8.96
N LEU A 201 22.69 10.70 -9.81
CA LEU A 201 22.02 9.44 -9.46
C LEU A 201 22.27 8.21 -10.35
N VAL A 202 23.26 8.22 -11.22
CA VAL A 202 23.46 7.14 -12.20
C VAL A 202 24.23 5.91 -11.66
N ASP A 203 24.87 5.97 -10.50
CA ASP A 203 25.96 5.05 -10.18
C ASP A 203 25.69 3.87 -9.23
N LEU A 204 24.47 3.67 -8.67
CA LEU A 204 24.24 2.57 -7.71
C LEU A 204 22.90 1.85 -7.96
N GLY A 205 22.97 0.58 -8.38
CA GLY A 205 21.84 -0.26 -8.79
C GLY A 205 20.94 -0.74 -7.65
N ALA A 206 19.77 -0.16 -7.51
CA ALA A 206 18.74 -0.62 -6.59
C ALA A 206 17.31 -0.31 -7.08
N THR A 207 16.26 -0.91 -6.48
CA THR A 207 14.86 -0.88 -6.99
C THR A 207 13.81 -0.34 -6.01
N VAL A 208 13.01 0.67 -6.38
CA VAL A 208 11.91 1.31 -5.62
C VAL A 208 10.67 1.52 -6.51
N VAL A 209 9.42 1.38 -5.99
CA VAL A 209 8.18 1.49 -6.78
C VAL A 209 7.29 2.64 -6.33
N PHE A 210 6.74 3.41 -7.27
CA PHE A 210 5.77 4.49 -7.10
C PHE A 210 4.32 4.08 -7.43
N GLY A 211 3.34 4.72 -6.85
CA GLY A 211 1.94 4.66 -7.25
C GLY A 211 1.16 5.86 -6.74
N GLU A 212 0.35 6.35 -7.53
CA GLU A 212 -0.69 7.36 -7.59
C GLU A 212 -0.48 8.34 -8.75
N THR A 213 -1.23 8.09 -9.83
CA THR A 213 -1.07 8.83 -11.10
C THR A 213 -1.44 10.31 -10.99
N THR A 214 -2.25 10.69 -9.99
CA THR A 214 -2.67 12.09 -9.80
C THR A 214 -1.58 12.99 -9.20
N GLU A 215 -0.51 12.43 -8.65
CA GLU A 215 0.63 13.17 -8.08
C GLU A 215 1.75 13.46 -9.10
N PHE A 216 1.65 12.98 -10.34
CA PHE A 216 2.66 13.22 -11.38
C PHE A 216 2.37 14.40 -12.27
N LEU A 217 1.20 15.03 -12.14
CA LEU A 217 0.79 16.16 -12.97
C LEU A 217 1.81 17.31 -12.90
N GLY A 218 2.52 17.54 -14.01
CA GLY A 218 3.53 18.58 -14.19
C GLY A 218 4.95 18.26 -13.70
N GLY A 219 5.15 17.12 -13.00
CA GLY A 219 6.46 16.62 -12.56
C GLY A 219 6.90 15.33 -13.27
N GLU A 220 6.16 14.91 -14.30
CA GLU A 220 6.41 13.68 -15.05
C GLU A 220 7.83 13.60 -15.59
N HIS A 221 8.36 14.74 -16.05
CA HIS A 221 9.69 14.84 -16.62
C HIS A 221 10.80 14.59 -15.57
N ILE A 222 10.61 14.95 -14.29
CA ILE A 222 11.57 14.63 -13.22
C ILE A 222 11.69 13.11 -13.06
N LEU A 223 10.54 12.42 -13.05
CA LEU A 223 10.50 10.97 -12.96
C LEU A 223 11.01 10.32 -14.24
N ALA A 224 10.65 10.88 -15.40
CA ALA A 224 11.10 10.41 -16.70
C ALA A 224 12.63 10.47 -16.80
N ASN A 225 13.26 11.54 -16.30
CA ASN A 225 14.71 11.69 -16.25
C ASN A 225 15.39 10.62 -15.35
N ARG A 226 14.70 10.12 -14.35
CA ARG A 226 15.18 9.04 -13.46
C ARG A 226 14.82 7.64 -13.96
N ALA A 227 14.05 7.53 -15.03
CA ALA A 227 13.64 6.25 -15.60
C ALA A 227 14.82 5.49 -16.20
N VAL A 228 14.84 4.18 -15.98
CA VAL A 228 15.81 3.31 -16.66
C VAL A 228 15.58 3.39 -18.17
N GLY A 229 16.64 3.68 -18.92
CA GLY A 229 16.57 3.96 -20.34
C GLY A 229 16.48 5.46 -20.70
N GLY A 230 16.50 6.35 -19.67
CA GLY A 230 16.49 7.80 -19.83
C GLY A 230 15.10 8.41 -20.13
N PRO A 231 15.04 9.73 -20.34
CA PRO A 231 13.78 10.48 -20.47
C PRO A 231 12.95 10.12 -21.72
N ASP A 232 13.57 9.56 -22.74
CA ASP A 232 12.90 9.12 -23.97
C ASP A 232 12.64 7.59 -23.99
N GLY A 233 13.03 6.89 -22.92
CA GLY A 233 12.91 5.46 -22.79
C GLY A 233 11.48 4.95 -22.55
N PRO A 234 11.25 3.64 -22.62
CA PRO A 234 9.90 3.06 -22.48
C PRO A 234 9.32 3.28 -21.08
N VAL A 235 10.13 3.33 -20.04
CA VAL A 235 9.67 3.59 -18.66
C VAL A 235 9.22 5.03 -18.52
N ALA A 236 9.98 6.00 -19.05
CA ALA A 236 9.61 7.40 -19.07
C ALA A 236 8.29 7.63 -19.81
N LYS A 237 8.12 7.03 -20.99
CA LYS A 237 6.86 7.11 -21.75
C LYS A 237 5.68 6.60 -20.94
N LYS A 238 5.83 5.48 -20.23
CA LYS A 238 4.78 4.92 -19.37
C LYS A 238 4.41 5.85 -18.22
N ILE A 239 5.37 6.62 -17.66
CA ILE A 239 5.11 7.63 -16.64
C ILE A 239 4.19 8.72 -17.19
N TYR A 240 4.49 9.27 -18.35
CA TYR A 240 3.61 10.25 -19.01
C TYR A 240 2.24 9.69 -19.34
N GLU A 241 2.17 8.45 -19.87
CA GLU A 241 0.91 7.78 -20.22
C GLU A 241 -0.05 7.64 -19.04
N ILE A 242 0.43 7.27 -17.85
CA ILE A 242 -0.44 7.11 -16.68
C ILE A 242 -0.99 8.46 -16.20
N VAL A 243 -0.20 9.53 -16.26
CA VAL A 243 -0.63 10.89 -15.91
C VAL A 243 -1.67 11.40 -16.90
N GLU A 244 -1.38 11.33 -18.19
CA GLU A 244 -2.32 11.74 -19.25
C GLU A 244 -3.64 10.96 -19.17
N ARG A 245 -3.57 9.65 -18.88
CA ARG A 245 -4.73 8.79 -18.67
C ARG A 245 -5.62 9.29 -17.52
N MET A 246 -5.01 9.72 -16.42
CA MET A 246 -5.74 10.25 -15.25
C MET A 246 -6.39 11.60 -15.57
N GLU A 247 -5.66 12.53 -16.17
CA GLU A 247 -6.21 13.83 -16.61
C GLU A 247 -7.36 13.66 -17.60
N ASN A 248 -7.19 12.77 -18.59
CA ASN A 248 -8.20 12.55 -19.62
C ASN A 248 -9.50 11.98 -19.06
N ARG A 249 -9.46 11.21 -17.95
CA ARG A 249 -10.66 10.76 -17.24
C ARG A 249 -11.44 11.92 -16.63
N ALA A 250 -10.78 12.89 -16.01
CA ALA A 250 -11.44 14.07 -15.47
C ALA A 250 -12.01 14.93 -16.61
N LYS A 251 -11.21 15.17 -17.66
CA LYS A 251 -11.64 15.93 -18.85
C LYS A 251 -12.83 15.29 -19.56
N ALA A 252 -12.91 13.96 -19.60
CA ALA A 252 -14.02 13.22 -20.23
C ALA A 252 -15.39 13.49 -19.60
N ILE A 253 -15.44 13.89 -18.32
CA ILE A 253 -16.65 14.27 -17.62
C ILE A 253 -16.78 15.80 -17.46
N GLY A 254 -15.95 16.58 -18.16
CA GLY A 254 -15.99 18.05 -18.15
C GLY A 254 -15.34 18.70 -16.91
N GLU A 255 -14.52 17.96 -16.16
CA GLU A 255 -13.88 18.43 -14.92
C GLU A 255 -12.36 18.60 -15.07
N ASP A 256 -11.77 19.40 -14.17
CA ASP A 256 -10.33 19.52 -13.99
C ASP A 256 -9.94 18.96 -12.61
N MET A 257 -8.91 18.12 -12.58
CA MET A 257 -8.38 17.55 -11.35
C MET A 257 -7.93 18.62 -10.34
N ARG A 258 -7.49 19.78 -10.83
CA ARG A 258 -7.08 20.93 -10.01
C ARG A 258 -8.23 21.51 -9.17
N GLY A 259 -9.48 21.20 -9.50
CA GLY A 259 -10.64 21.50 -8.67
C GLY A 259 -10.81 20.62 -7.43
N GLY A 260 -10.16 19.43 -7.41
CA GLY A 260 -10.23 18.45 -6.33
C GLY A 260 -8.92 18.27 -5.53
N GLN A 261 -7.80 18.72 -6.10
CA GLN A 261 -6.47 18.64 -5.50
C GLN A 261 -5.71 19.95 -5.70
N PRO A 262 -5.05 20.52 -4.66
CA PRO A 262 -5.06 20.08 -3.25
C PRO A 262 -6.44 20.14 -2.61
N THR A 263 -6.69 19.27 -1.64
CA THR A 263 -7.94 19.31 -0.87
C THR A 263 -8.03 20.59 -0.02
N PRO A 264 -9.23 21.03 0.42
CA PRO A 264 -9.35 22.15 1.35
C PRO A 264 -8.48 22.00 2.60
N GLY A 265 -8.30 20.76 3.08
CA GLY A 265 -7.38 20.46 4.19
C GLY A 265 -5.92 20.73 3.85
N ASN A 266 -5.46 20.37 2.65
CA ASN A 266 -4.10 20.65 2.21
C ASN A 266 -3.85 22.16 2.10
N ILE A 267 -4.80 22.92 1.52
CA ILE A 267 -4.75 24.38 1.41
C ILE A 267 -4.68 25.04 2.80
N ALA A 268 -5.52 24.59 3.74
CA ALA A 268 -5.47 25.05 5.13
C ALA A 268 -4.15 24.68 5.84
N GLY A 269 -3.43 23.67 5.33
CA GLY A 269 -2.08 23.28 5.77
C GLY A 269 -0.94 24.04 5.09
N GLY A 270 -1.26 25.03 4.22
CA GLY A 270 -0.30 25.91 3.56
C GLY A 270 0.10 25.51 2.15
N LEU A 271 -0.49 24.47 1.56
CA LEU A 271 -0.25 24.11 0.16
C LEU A 271 -1.09 24.99 -0.78
N SER A 272 -0.50 25.48 -1.86
CA SER A 272 -1.12 26.45 -2.77
C SER A 272 -1.67 25.80 -4.05
N SER A 273 -0.99 24.81 -4.60
CA SER A 273 -1.33 24.18 -5.88
C SER A 273 -1.03 22.67 -5.87
N ILE A 274 -1.55 21.96 -6.89
CA ILE A 274 -1.24 20.55 -7.09
C ILE A 274 0.25 20.38 -7.41
N GLU A 275 0.84 21.31 -8.13
CA GLU A 275 2.25 21.34 -8.50
C GLU A 275 3.14 21.39 -7.25
N GLU A 276 2.86 22.31 -6.31
CA GLU A 276 3.60 22.41 -5.05
C GLU A 276 3.43 21.13 -4.22
N LYS A 277 2.21 20.60 -4.14
CA LYS A 277 1.93 19.33 -3.44
C LYS A 277 2.76 18.21 -4.05
N SER A 278 2.83 18.13 -5.36
CA SER A 278 3.57 17.13 -6.13
C SER A 278 5.06 17.19 -5.87
N LEU A 279 5.68 18.37 -5.90
CA LEU A 279 7.11 18.55 -5.61
C LEU A 279 7.50 18.01 -4.22
N GLY A 280 6.69 18.30 -3.22
CA GLY A 280 6.91 17.80 -1.87
C GLY A 280 6.84 16.28 -1.79
N ALA A 281 6.00 15.64 -2.61
CA ALA A 281 5.81 14.20 -2.58
C ALA A 281 6.91 13.41 -3.26
N ILE A 282 7.48 13.91 -4.36
CA ILE A 282 8.62 13.27 -5.05
C ILE A 282 9.75 12.94 -4.07
N VAL A 283 9.98 13.80 -3.09
CA VAL A 283 11.04 13.62 -2.09
C VAL A 283 10.93 12.30 -1.34
N LYS A 284 9.71 11.79 -1.09
CA LYS A 284 9.48 10.48 -0.44
C LYS A 284 10.10 9.31 -1.20
N SER A 285 10.24 9.44 -2.50
CA SER A 285 10.81 8.39 -3.36
C SER A 285 12.33 8.29 -3.26
N GLY A 286 12.97 9.13 -2.47
CA GLY A 286 14.42 9.22 -2.47
C GLY A 286 14.97 9.62 -3.84
N HIS A 287 16.13 9.09 -4.17
CA HIS A 287 16.91 9.55 -5.32
C HIS A 287 17.28 8.42 -6.32
N ARG A 288 16.85 7.20 -6.11
CA ARG A 288 17.28 6.04 -6.91
C ARG A 288 16.55 5.96 -8.27
N PRO A 289 17.13 5.30 -9.30
CA PRO A 289 16.51 5.14 -10.62
C PRO A 289 15.19 4.38 -10.58
N ILE A 290 14.22 4.79 -11.41
CA ILE A 290 12.90 4.17 -11.55
C ILE A 290 13.01 3.02 -12.57
N GLN A 291 12.70 1.81 -12.13
CA GLN A 291 12.85 0.58 -12.93
C GLN A 291 11.67 0.33 -13.86
N GLY A 292 10.48 0.78 -13.49
CA GLY A 292 9.28 0.57 -14.29
C GLY A 292 8.01 1.13 -13.65
N VAL A 293 6.91 0.93 -14.36
CA VAL A 293 5.56 1.34 -13.96
C VAL A 293 4.66 0.11 -13.95
N LEU A 294 3.97 -0.11 -12.85
CA LEU A 294 2.99 -1.17 -12.61
C LEU A 294 1.57 -0.63 -12.78
N GLU A 295 0.71 -1.40 -13.40
CA GLU A 295 -0.74 -1.17 -13.38
C GLU A 295 -1.32 -1.52 -11.99
N TYR A 296 -2.54 -1.06 -11.69
CA TYR A 296 -3.18 -1.28 -10.38
C TYR A 296 -3.24 -2.75 -9.95
N THR A 297 -3.40 -3.68 -10.89
CA THR A 297 -3.46 -5.13 -10.65
C THR A 297 -2.13 -5.85 -10.82
N ASP A 298 -1.04 -5.14 -11.13
CA ASP A 298 0.25 -5.79 -11.26
C ASP A 298 0.86 -6.07 -9.90
N ARG A 299 1.51 -7.23 -9.79
CA ARG A 299 2.20 -7.70 -8.60
C ARG A 299 3.70 -7.74 -8.82
N ILE A 300 4.47 -7.40 -7.79
CA ILE A 300 5.90 -7.65 -7.75
C ILE A 300 6.18 -9.08 -7.29
N THR A 301 6.97 -9.80 -8.06
CA THR A 301 7.43 -11.16 -7.72
C THR A 301 8.90 -11.16 -7.34
N ASP A 302 9.79 -10.92 -8.29
CA ASP A 302 11.25 -11.02 -8.10
C ASP A 302 12.00 -9.74 -8.47
N GLN A 303 11.28 -8.72 -8.94
CA GLN A 303 11.88 -7.43 -9.32
C GLN A 303 12.38 -6.69 -8.08
N LYS A 304 13.51 -6.03 -8.21
CA LYS A 304 14.14 -5.19 -7.18
C LYS A 304 14.11 -3.73 -7.57
N GLY A 305 14.35 -2.82 -6.62
CA GLY A 305 14.54 -1.40 -6.84
C GLY A 305 13.30 -0.52 -6.76
N LEU A 306 13.31 0.69 -7.37
CA LEU A 306 12.23 1.69 -7.34
C LEU A 306 11.22 1.49 -8.47
N TRP A 307 9.94 1.32 -8.14
CA TRP A 307 8.86 1.11 -9.10
C TRP A 307 7.71 2.11 -8.86
N ILE A 308 7.11 2.58 -9.92
CA ILE A 308 5.86 3.34 -9.89
C ILE A 308 4.69 2.36 -9.98
N LYS A 309 3.61 2.62 -9.22
CA LYS A 309 2.34 1.93 -9.40
C LYS A 309 1.24 2.92 -9.72
N ASP A 310 0.53 2.69 -10.84
CA ASP A 310 -0.66 3.48 -11.19
C ASP A 310 -1.80 3.18 -10.20
N THR A 311 -2.08 4.14 -9.32
CA THR A 311 -3.18 4.08 -8.35
C THR A 311 -3.89 5.43 -8.27
N PRO A 312 -5.17 5.47 -7.83
CA PRO A 312 -5.85 6.73 -7.50
C PRO A 312 -5.32 7.32 -6.19
N GLY A 313 -5.64 8.59 -5.91
CA GLY A 313 -5.22 9.30 -4.69
C GLY A 313 -6.01 9.00 -3.43
N ARG A 314 -7.12 8.27 -3.50
CA ARG A 314 -7.95 7.96 -2.33
C ARG A 314 -7.30 6.87 -1.47
N GLU A 315 -7.14 7.16 -0.16
CA GLU A 315 -6.37 6.32 0.76
C GLU A 315 -6.75 4.83 0.76
N PRO A 316 -8.02 4.41 0.87
CA PRO A 316 -8.38 3.00 0.90
C PRO A 316 -7.98 2.24 -0.37
N GLU A 317 -8.19 2.83 -1.56
CA GLU A 317 -7.82 2.20 -2.82
C GLU A 317 -6.30 2.05 -2.98
N ILE A 318 -5.53 3.08 -2.61
CA ILE A 318 -4.07 3.01 -2.73
C ILE A 318 -3.48 2.01 -1.73
N LEU A 319 -3.93 1.99 -0.47
CA LEU A 319 -3.48 1.01 0.51
C LEU A 319 -3.78 -0.42 0.05
N THR A 320 -4.96 -0.65 -0.52
CA THR A 320 -5.35 -1.94 -1.13
C THR A 320 -4.43 -2.30 -2.29
N GLY A 321 -4.21 -1.38 -3.21
CA GLY A 321 -3.32 -1.58 -4.36
C GLY A 321 -1.88 -1.90 -3.94
N MET A 322 -1.35 -1.20 -2.92
CA MET A 322 -0.01 -1.43 -2.39
C MET A 322 0.12 -2.81 -1.73
N ALA A 323 -0.85 -3.20 -0.92
CA ALA A 323 -0.88 -4.53 -0.29
C ALA A 323 -0.99 -5.65 -1.35
N ALA A 324 -1.83 -5.47 -2.38
CA ALA A 324 -1.97 -6.39 -3.51
C ALA A 324 -0.68 -6.50 -4.34
N THR A 325 0.10 -5.42 -4.49
CA THR A 325 1.40 -5.48 -5.18
C THR A 325 2.41 -6.39 -4.47
N GLY A 326 2.21 -6.67 -3.19
CA GLY A 326 3.05 -7.54 -2.38
C GLY A 326 3.83 -6.84 -1.28
N ALA A 327 3.50 -5.58 -0.96
CA ALA A 327 4.13 -4.86 0.14
C ALA A 327 3.86 -5.55 1.49
N GLN A 328 4.91 -5.71 2.28
CA GLN A 328 4.87 -6.30 3.62
C GLN A 328 4.67 -5.26 4.72
N VAL A 329 5.01 -4.01 4.45
CA VAL A 329 4.89 -2.86 5.35
C VAL A 329 4.73 -1.58 4.52
N LEU A 330 4.10 -0.56 5.09
CA LEU A 330 3.97 0.75 4.46
C LEU A 330 4.45 1.85 5.41
N MET A 331 5.25 2.80 4.89
CA MET A 331 5.55 4.06 5.56
C MET A 331 4.63 5.15 5.06
N PHE A 332 3.97 5.82 5.99
CA PHE A 332 2.93 6.81 5.73
C PHE A 332 3.35 8.19 6.24
N SER A 333 3.56 9.13 5.33
CA SER A 333 3.86 10.53 5.67
C SER A 333 2.57 11.33 5.90
N THR A 334 2.57 12.20 6.90
CA THR A 334 1.45 13.12 7.15
C THR A 334 1.91 14.39 7.85
N GLY A 335 1.23 15.50 7.60
CA GLY A 335 1.39 16.74 8.35
C GLY A 335 0.16 17.04 9.22
N ARG A 336 -1.04 16.80 8.69
CA ARG A 336 -2.31 17.07 9.40
C ARG A 336 -2.84 15.90 10.22
N GLY A 337 -2.23 14.72 10.07
CA GLY A 337 -2.63 13.49 10.73
C GLY A 337 -3.69 12.71 9.95
N ALA A 338 -3.36 11.47 9.59
CA ALA A 338 -4.28 10.53 8.95
C ALA A 338 -4.26 9.21 9.74
N PRO A 339 -5.35 8.84 10.44
CA PRO A 339 -5.32 7.70 11.35
C PRO A 339 -5.50 6.34 10.65
N LEU A 340 -5.95 6.29 9.38
CA LEU A 340 -6.27 5.06 8.69
C LEU A 340 -5.04 4.14 8.55
N GLY A 341 -5.20 2.87 8.92
CA GLY A 341 -4.24 1.78 8.71
C GLY A 341 -4.72 0.79 7.65
N PHE A 342 -4.10 -0.40 7.62
CA PHE A 342 -4.50 -1.50 6.73
C PHE A 342 -4.43 -2.83 7.47
N CYS A 343 -5.46 -3.68 7.30
CA CYS A 343 -5.68 -4.85 8.16
C CYS A 343 -4.59 -5.94 8.05
N SER A 344 -3.92 -6.09 6.92
CA SER A 344 -2.88 -7.11 6.71
C SER A 344 -1.47 -6.55 6.55
N MET A 345 -1.31 -5.23 6.43
CA MET A 345 -0.03 -4.59 6.18
C MET A 345 0.20 -3.51 7.25
N PRO A 346 1.19 -3.66 8.14
CA PRO A 346 1.54 -2.62 9.10
C PRO A 346 1.79 -1.27 8.41
N VAL A 347 1.22 -0.20 8.96
CA VAL A 347 1.38 1.17 8.45
C VAL A 347 2.10 2.00 9.50
N ILE A 348 3.37 2.34 9.25
CA ILE A 348 4.20 3.19 10.13
C ILE A 348 3.91 4.65 9.79
N LYS A 349 3.30 5.39 10.70
CA LYS A 349 2.92 6.79 10.51
C LYS A 349 3.99 7.76 10.98
N ILE A 350 4.50 8.56 10.05
CA ILE A 350 5.55 9.56 10.26
C ILE A 350 4.94 10.94 10.11
N CYS A 351 4.87 11.70 11.20
CA CYS A 351 4.26 13.04 11.23
C CYS A 351 5.31 14.14 11.11
N GLY A 352 5.20 15.01 10.09
CA GLY A 352 6.10 16.15 9.87
C GLY A 352 5.76 17.37 10.71
N ASN A 353 4.52 17.49 11.21
CA ASN A 353 4.07 18.63 11.98
C ASN A 353 4.14 18.34 13.49
N PRO A 354 4.98 19.08 14.26
CA PRO A 354 5.15 18.82 15.70
C PRO A 354 3.86 19.04 16.50
N ILE A 355 3.01 20.00 16.10
CA ILE A 355 1.74 20.29 16.77
C ILE A 355 0.74 19.15 16.54
N THR A 356 0.63 18.69 15.30
CA THR A 356 -0.22 17.53 14.95
C THR A 356 0.25 16.28 15.70
N TYR A 357 1.56 16.02 15.72
CA TYR A 357 2.10 14.88 16.45
C TYR A 357 1.72 14.92 17.94
N ALA A 358 1.85 16.08 18.58
CA ALA A 358 1.48 16.25 19.99
C ALA A 358 -0.02 15.97 20.24
N ARG A 359 -0.89 16.41 19.33
CA ARG A 359 -2.36 16.21 19.43
C ARG A 359 -2.80 14.78 19.11
N MET A 360 -2.14 14.13 18.16
CA MET A 360 -2.49 12.79 17.64
C MET A 360 -1.41 11.76 17.97
N SER A 361 -0.75 11.90 19.12
CA SER A 361 0.36 11.03 19.53
C SER A 361 -0.04 9.55 19.66
N HIS A 362 -1.32 9.24 19.83
CA HIS A 362 -1.82 7.86 19.87
C HIS A 362 -1.95 7.22 18.48
N ASP A 363 -1.96 8.02 17.41
CA ASP A 363 -2.09 7.54 16.02
C ASP A 363 -0.76 7.59 15.25
N MET A 364 0.19 8.46 15.66
CA MET A 364 1.44 8.71 14.94
C MET A 364 2.61 7.97 15.57
N ASP A 365 3.29 7.11 14.80
CA ASP A 365 4.39 6.27 15.31
C ASP A 365 5.69 7.06 15.50
N LEU A 366 6.02 8.00 14.59
CA LEU A 366 7.26 8.76 14.62
C LEU A 366 7.04 10.28 14.44
N ASN A 367 7.75 11.08 15.26
CA ASN A 367 7.76 12.54 15.17
C ASN A 367 8.93 13.03 14.29
N ALA A 368 8.66 13.31 13.01
CA ALA A 368 9.60 14.00 12.14
C ALA A 368 9.57 15.53 12.31
N GLY A 369 8.58 16.08 13.01
CA GLY A 369 8.49 17.51 13.33
C GLY A 369 9.68 18.06 14.11
N ARG A 370 10.47 17.19 14.76
CA ARG A 370 11.75 17.54 15.40
C ARG A 370 12.79 18.10 14.41
N ILE A 371 12.63 17.86 13.12
CA ILE A 371 13.44 18.49 12.06
C ILE A 371 13.04 19.96 11.93
N ILE A 372 11.73 20.24 11.95
CA ILE A 372 11.20 21.61 11.84
C ILE A 372 11.60 22.46 13.05
N THR A 373 11.63 21.87 14.25
CA THR A 373 12.05 22.57 15.49
C THR A 373 13.57 22.66 15.64
N GLY A 374 14.35 22.07 14.73
CA GLY A 374 15.83 22.08 14.78
C GLY A 374 16.43 21.17 15.85
N GLU A 375 15.64 20.29 16.48
CA GLU A 375 16.13 19.35 17.50
C GLU A 375 16.93 18.19 16.89
N LYS A 376 16.62 17.78 15.67
CA LYS A 376 17.27 16.67 14.94
C LYS A 376 17.42 16.96 13.46
N THR A 377 18.42 16.31 12.83
CA THR A 377 18.60 16.33 11.38
C THR A 377 17.71 15.26 10.70
N ILE A 378 17.57 15.36 9.37
CA ILE A 378 16.85 14.38 8.56
C ILE A 378 17.48 12.98 8.75
N GLU A 379 18.80 12.90 8.73
CA GLU A 379 19.53 11.64 8.88
C GLU A 379 19.27 11.00 10.25
N GLN A 380 19.28 11.80 11.32
CA GLN A 380 19.03 11.29 12.68
C GLN A 380 17.61 10.72 12.82
N VAL A 381 16.60 11.42 12.29
CA VAL A 381 15.23 10.93 12.31
C VAL A 381 15.05 9.77 11.31
N GLY A 382 15.77 9.78 10.19
CA GLY A 382 15.84 8.70 9.21
C GLY A 382 16.36 7.39 9.81
N GLU A 383 17.43 7.47 10.62
CA GLU A 383 17.93 6.29 11.35
C GLU A 383 16.89 5.73 12.33
N GLU A 384 16.21 6.59 13.09
CA GLU A 384 15.13 6.16 13.98
C GLU A 384 13.98 5.50 13.23
N ALA A 385 13.62 6.04 12.06
CA ALA A 385 12.60 5.46 11.18
C ALA A 385 13.02 4.08 10.65
N PHE A 386 14.27 3.92 10.25
CA PHE A 386 14.82 2.64 9.81
C PHE A 386 14.88 1.60 10.94
N GLU A 387 15.29 1.99 12.12
CA GLU A 387 15.26 1.09 13.30
C GLU A 387 13.83 0.69 13.66
N MET A 388 12.88 1.63 13.61
CA MET A 388 11.46 1.33 13.82
C MET A 388 10.94 0.34 12.79
N LEU A 389 11.29 0.52 11.52
CA LEU A 389 10.95 -0.41 10.45
C LEU A 389 11.40 -1.84 10.78
N LEU A 390 12.66 -2.04 11.17
CA LEU A 390 13.18 -3.37 11.53
C LEU A 390 12.43 -4.00 12.71
N LYS A 391 12.05 -3.20 13.71
CA LYS A 391 11.25 -3.65 14.85
C LYS A 391 9.84 -4.07 14.42
N VAL A 392 9.18 -3.26 13.58
CA VAL A 392 7.84 -3.56 13.06
C VAL A 392 7.85 -4.82 12.19
N LEU A 393 8.85 -4.98 11.31
CA LEU A 393 9.04 -6.19 10.51
C LEU A 393 9.25 -7.42 11.39
N SER A 394 9.91 -7.26 12.53
CA SER A 394 10.17 -8.32 13.51
C SER A 394 9.02 -8.56 14.51
N GLY A 395 7.87 -7.89 14.32
CA GLY A 395 6.64 -8.17 15.07
C GLY A 395 6.17 -7.09 16.03
N GLN A 396 6.90 -5.97 16.20
CA GLN A 396 6.36 -4.83 16.93
C GLN A 396 5.11 -4.30 16.22
N MET A 397 4.03 -4.10 16.96
CA MET A 397 2.81 -3.50 16.41
C MET A 397 2.99 -2.00 16.18
N THR A 398 2.39 -1.50 15.09
CA THR A 398 2.17 -0.07 14.90
C THR A 398 0.98 0.40 15.75
N LYS A 399 0.82 1.70 15.92
CA LYS A 399 -0.29 2.26 16.71
C LYS A 399 -1.66 1.95 16.08
N ASN A 400 -1.76 1.93 14.74
CA ASN A 400 -2.98 1.50 14.06
C ASN A 400 -3.35 0.05 14.37
N GLU A 401 -2.37 -0.85 14.38
CA GLU A 401 -2.61 -2.26 14.71
C GLU A 401 -3.08 -2.39 16.16
N ALA A 402 -2.44 -1.69 17.09
CA ALA A 402 -2.81 -1.70 18.50
C ALA A 402 -4.22 -1.14 18.75
N LEU A 403 -4.65 -0.14 17.96
CA LEU A 403 -5.99 0.43 18.00
C LEU A 403 -7.02 -0.41 17.21
N SER A 404 -6.58 -1.39 16.41
CA SER A 404 -7.42 -2.11 15.44
C SER A 404 -8.18 -1.18 14.49
N TYR A 405 -7.55 -0.07 14.08
CA TYR A 405 -8.16 0.96 13.25
C TYR A 405 -7.71 0.82 11.79
N PHE A 406 -8.42 0.02 11.01
CA PHE A 406 -8.05 -0.32 9.64
C PHE A 406 -9.02 0.20 8.58
N GLY A 407 -10.27 0.49 8.93
CA GLY A 407 -11.33 0.78 7.98
C GLY A 407 -11.68 -0.41 7.08
N SER A 408 -12.46 -0.18 6.03
CA SER A 408 -12.68 -1.12 4.93
C SER A 408 -11.58 -1.01 3.90
N ILE A 409 -11.37 -2.05 3.11
CA ILE A 409 -10.57 -1.96 1.89
C ILE A 409 -11.46 -1.45 0.74
N ASP A 410 -10.87 -0.69 -0.17
CA ASP A 410 -11.55 -0.26 -1.39
C ASP A 410 -10.75 -0.74 -2.60
N ILE A 411 -11.44 -1.35 -3.57
CA ILE A 411 -10.83 -1.82 -4.81
C ILE A 411 -11.14 -0.81 -5.91
N TYR A 412 -10.10 -0.23 -6.49
CA TYR A 412 -10.24 0.76 -7.55
C TYR A 412 -10.79 0.14 -8.83
N CYS A 413 -11.98 0.58 -9.23
CA CYS A 413 -12.66 0.22 -10.46
C CYS A 413 -12.77 1.43 -11.39
N LEU A 414 -12.86 1.18 -12.71
CA LEU A 414 -12.80 2.22 -13.75
C LEU A 414 -14.15 2.52 -14.37
N GLY A 415 -15.02 1.54 -14.42
CA GLY A 415 -16.35 1.63 -15.03
C GLY A 415 -17.44 2.03 -14.04
N PRO A 416 -18.62 2.39 -14.56
CA PRO A 416 -19.79 2.59 -13.73
C PRO A 416 -20.30 1.27 -13.14
N VAL A 417 -21.03 1.36 -12.05
CA VAL A 417 -21.92 0.28 -11.59
C VAL A 417 -23.11 0.20 -12.56
N ILE A 418 -23.56 -1.02 -12.94
CA ILE A 418 -24.63 -1.28 -13.91
C ILE A 418 -25.81 -2.02 -13.27
#